data_b9d435b26aa6b0d58e645f79e21bb729
#
_entry.id   b9d435b26aa6b0d58e645f79e21bb729
#
_cell.length_a   1.000
_cell.length_b   1.000
_cell.length_c   1.000
_cell.angle_alpha   90.00
_cell.angle_beta   90.00
_cell.angle_gamma   90.00
#
_symmetry.space_group_name_H-M   'P 1'
#
loop_
_entity.id
_entity.type
_entity.pdbx_description
1 polymer ?
#
loop_
_entity_poly.entity_id
_entity_poly.type
_entity_poly.pdbx_seq_one_letter_code
_entity_poly.pdbx_strand_id
1 'polypeptide(L)'
;MKRSEINAALKEMEAMIREYRFAIPPFCSFTPEEWEEKGHEYDEIRDNMLGWDITDYGLGKFDEVGFSLITIRNGNLGMRDKYTKTYAEKLLYIKEGQYSPCTFTGPRWRISSTGEAEMC
;
A
#
# COMPACT_ATOMS: atom_id res chain seq x y z
N MET A 1 15.15 -2.47 3.50
CA MET A 1 15.29 -1.04 3.10
C MET A 1 15.72 -0.19 4.28
N LYS A 2 16.56 0.79 4.02
CA LYS A 2 16.93 1.80 5.03
C LYS A 2 15.78 2.80 5.20
N ARG A 3 15.70 3.41 6.38
CA ARG A 3 14.65 4.41 6.67
C ARG A 3 14.68 5.61 5.69
N SER A 4 15.88 6.02 5.28
CA SER A 4 16.04 7.07 4.27
C SER A 4 15.45 6.70 2.90
N GLU A 5 15.59 5.45 2.50
CA GLU A 5 15.02 4.93 1.25
C GLU A 5 13.49 4.88 1.33
N ILE A 6 12.95 4.46 2.48
CA ILE A 6 11.50 4.46 2.73
C ILE A 6 10.95 5.88 2.67
N ASN A 7 11.60 6.83 3.32
CA ASN A 7 11.18 8.23 3.31
C ASN A 7 11.22 8.83 1.90
N ALA A 8 12.24 8.50 1.10
CA ALA A 8 12.33 8.95 -0.28
C ALA A 8 11.20 8.37 -1.14
N ALA A 9 10.91 7.08 -1.00
CA ALA A 9 9.83 6.41 -1.71
C ALA A 9 8.46 6.99 -1.35
N LEU A 10 8.21 7.28 -0.07
CA LEU A 10 6.98 7.93 0.38
C LEU A 10 6.79 9.31 -0.24
N LYS A 11 7.84 10.13 -0.25
CA LYS A 11 7.79 11.48 -0.85
C LYS A 11 7.52 11.42 -2.35
N GLU A 12 8.14 10.48 -3.04
CA GLU A 12 7.94 10.31 -4.48
C GLU A 12 6.49 9.91 -4.79
N MET A 13 5.96 8.93 -4.10
CA MET A 13 4.58 8.51 -4.26
C MET A 13 3.59 9.62 -3.88
N GLU A 14 3.85 10.35 -2.79
CA GLU A 14 3.00 11.47 -2.38
C GLU A 14 2.94 12.55 -3.46
N ALA A 15 4.08 12.89 -4.07
CA ALA A 15 4.14 13.84 -5.17
C ALA A 15 3.31 13.40 -6.38
N MET A 16 3.39 12.12 -6.74
CA MET A 16 2.60 11.55 -7.85
C MET A 16 1.11 11.54 -7.55
N ILE A 17 0.72 11.19 -6.34
CA ILE A 17 -0.69 11.22 -5.92
C ILE A 17 -1.26 12.64 -6.05
N ARG A 18 -0.50 13.65 -5.62
CA ARG A 18 -0.90 15.06 -5.73
C ARG A 18 -0.97 15.54 -7.18
N GLU A 19 -0.06 15.10 -8.02
CA GLU A 19 -0.05 15.42 -9.46
C GLU A 19 -1.31 14.89 -10.15
N TYR A 20 -1.75 13.68 -9.81
CA TYR A 20 -3.00 13.11 -10.31
C TYR A 20 -4.24 13.61 -9.57
N ARG A 21 -4.08 14.56 -8.65
CA ARG A 21 -5.17 15.18 -7.86
C ARG A 21 -6.00 14.16 -7.07
N PHE A 22 -5.36 13.08 -6.64
CA PHE A 22 -5.98 12.11 -5.75
C PHE A 22 -5.84 12.57 -4.31
N ALA A 23 -6.91 12.52 -3.53
CA ALA A 23 -6.88 12.91 -2.12
C ALA A 23 -6.21 11.82 -1.25
N ILE A 24 -5.15 12.18 -0.54
CA ILE A 24 -4.51 11.28 0.42
C ILE A 24 -5.35 11.27 1.70
N PRO A 25 -5.76 10.09 2.20
CA PRO A 25 -6.50 10.02 3.45
C PRO A 25 -5.73 10.68 4.61
N PRO A 26 -6.39 11.46 5.48
CA PRO A 26 -5.72 12.19 6.56
C PRO A 26 -4.87 11.31 7.49
N PHE A 27 -5.31 10.10 7.79
CA PHE A 27 -4.57 9.19 8.67
C PHE A 27 -3.21 8.76 8.12
N CYS A 28 -2.99 8.87 6.81
CA CYS A 28 -1.69 8.59 6.20
C CYS A 28 -0.60 9.60 6.58
N SER A 29 -0.99 10.75 7.14
CA SER A 29 -0.09 11.82 7.54
C SER A 29 0.03 11.97 9.06
N PHE A 30 -0.61 11.12 9.84
CA PHE A 30 -0.54 11.19 11.30
C PHE A 30 0.85 10.85 11.81
N THR A 31 1.36 11.66 12.74
CA THR A 31 2.60 11.37 13.47
C THR A 31 2.37 10.29 14.53
N PRO A 32 3.42 9.63 15.04
CA PRO A 32 3.28 8.68 16.15
C PRO A 32 2.57 9.29 17.36
N GLU A 33 2.85 10.55 17.70
CA GLU A 33 2.22 11.27 18.80
C GLU A 33 0.71 11.48 18.56
N GLU A 34 0.33 11.84 17.35
CA GLU A 34 -1.08 11.97 16.97
C GLU A 34 -1.80 10.64 17.05
N TRP A 35 -1.14 9.52 16.67
CA TRP A 35 -1.72 8.18 16.80
C TRP A 35 -1.97 7.77 18.25
N GLU A 36 -1.12 8.17 19.18
CA GLU A 36 -1.29 7.90 20.61
C GLU A 36 -2.56 8.57 21.18
N GLU A 37 -2.94 9.70 20.61
CA GLU A 37 -4.14 10.44 21.01
C GLU A 37 -5.45 9.88 20.43
N LYS A 38 -5.37 9.00 19.42
CA LYS A 38 -6.54 8.45 18.73
C LYS A 38 -7.18 7.31 19.53
N GLY A 39 -8.49 7.41 19.71
CA GLY A 39 -9.29 6.42 20.42
C GLY A 39 -9.79 5.27 19.55
N HIS A 40 -10.81 4.58 20.03
CA HIS A 40 -11.38 3.40 19.38
C HIS A 40 -12.08 3.68 18.04
N GLU A 41 -12.42 4.91 17.74
CA GLU A 41 -12.98 5.30 16.44
C GLU A 41 -11.99 5.10 15.28
N TYR A 42 -10.70 4.91 15.60
CA TYR A 42 -9.65 4.62 14.61
C TYR A 42 -9.22 3.15 14.56
N ASP A 43 -9.90 2.29 15.29
CA ASP A 43 -9.54 0.86 15.39
C ASP A 43 -9.55 0.14 14.02
N GLU A 44 -10.48 0.47 13.15
CA GLU A 44 -10.53 -0.15 11.81
C GLU A 44 -9.24 0.08 11.01
N ILE A 45 -8.64 1.24 11.14
CA ILE A 45 -7.38 1.56 10.45
C ILE A 45 -6.26 0.64 10.95
N ARG A 46 -6.17 0.45 12.26
CA ARG A 46 -5.15 -0.39 12.89
C ARG A 46 -5.40 -1.88 12.65
N ASP A 47 -6.62 -2.33 12.90
CA ASP A 47 -7.00 -3.75 12.81
C ASP A 47 -6.93 -4.27 11.37
N ASN A 48 -7.26 -3.45 10.39
CA ASN A 48 -7.33 -3.84 8.98
C ASN A 48 -6.08 -3.42 8.19
N MET A 49 -5.04 -2.94 8.86
CA MET A 49 -3.75 -2.58 8.28
C MET A 49 -3.88 -1.56 7.13
N LEU A 50 -4.64 -0.48 7.35
CA LEU A 50 -4.78 0.60 6.40
C LEU A 50 -3.54 1.52 6.42
N GLY A 51 -3.32 2.25 5.34
CA GLY A 51 -2.24 3.22 5.23
C GLY A 51 -1.11 2.78 4.32
N TRP A 52 0.06 3.37 4.56
CA TRP A 52 1.25 3.15 3.74
C TRP A 52 1.83 1.74 3.91
N ASP A 53 2.26 1.18 2.78
CA ASP A 53 3.07 -0.02 2.75
C ASP A 53 4.09 0.08 1.61
N ILE A 54 5.33 -0.30 1.90
CA ILE A 54 6.43 -0.28 0.94
C ILE A 54 7.20 -1.57 1.07
N THR A 55 7.46 -2.22 -0.05
CA THR A 55 8.22 -3.45 -0.05
C THR A 55 9.27 -3.48 -1.16
N ASP A 56 10.44 -4.03 -0.84
CA ASP A 56 11.47 -4.43 -1.77
C ASP A 56 11.63 -5.96 -1.80
N TYR A 57 10.65 -6.68 -1.22
CA TYR A 57 10.66 -8.13 -1.06
C TYR A 57 11.91 -8.67 -0.34
N GLY A 58 12.61 -7.85 0.44
CA GLY A 58 13.83 -8.22 1.14
C GLY A 58 15.07 -8.31 0.25
N LEU A 59 15.00 -7.88 -1.01
CA LEU A 59 16.10 -8.00 -1.97
C LEU A 59 17.07 -6.83 -1.95
N GLY A 60 16.71 -5.73 -1.32
CA GLY A 60 17.57 -4.54 -1.23
C GLY A 60 17.75 -3.78 -2.54
N LYS A 61 16.84 -3.97 -3.50
CA LYS A 61 16.88 -3.37 -4.85
C LYS A 61 15.54 -2.72 -5.19
N PHE A 62 15.10 -1.80 -4.35
CA PHE A 62 13.77 -1.18 -4.47
C PHE A 62 13.51 -0.55 -5.85
N ASP A 63 14.52 0.04 -6.48
CA ASP A 63 14.36 0.66 -7.81
C ASP A 63 14.13 -0.35 -8.95
N GLU A 64 14.44 -1.62 -8.71
CA GLU A 64 14.24 -2.70 -9.68
C GLU A 64 13.09 -3.63 -9.28
N VAL A 65 12.96 -3.91 -7.99
CA VAL A 65 12.00 -4.87 -7.44
C VAL A 65 11.30 -4.27 -6.24
N GLY A 66 10.03 -4.02 -6.37
CA GLY A 66 9.24 -3.50 -5.27
C GLY A 66 8.12 -2.57 -5.72
N PHE A 67 7.41 -2.02 -4.78
CA PHE A 67 6.37 -1.01 -5.02
C PHE A 67 6.01 -0.31 -3.72
N SER A 68 5.30 0.80 -3.87
CA SER A 68 4.68 1.53 -2.77
C SER A 68 3.17 1.46 -2.90
N LEU A 69 2.45 1.37 -1.81
CA LEU A 69 1.00 1.39 -1.84
C LEU A 69 0.40 2.11 -0.63
N ILE A 70 -0.85 2.55 -0.80
CA ILE A 70 -1.72 2.96 0.29
C ILE A 70 -2.93 2.04 0.28
N THR A 71 -3.21 1.40 1.40
CA THR A 71 -4.46 0.67 1.60
C THR A 71 -5.49 1.65 2.16
N ILE A 72 -6.55 1.91 1.39
CA ILE A 72 -7.60 2.86 1.73
C ILE A 72 -8.74 2.18 2.47
N ARG A 73 -9.13 1.00 2.00
CA ARG A 73 -10.14 0.13 2.63
C ARG A 73 -9.69 -1.31 2.56
N ASN A 74 -10.04 -2.07 3.57
CA ASN A 74 -9.72 -3.49 3.62
C ASN A 74 -10.74 -4.24 4.47
N GLY A 75 -10.96 -5.51 4.14
CA GLY A 75 -11.67 -6.44 4.99
C GLY A 75 -10.76 -7.03 6.06
N ASN A 76 -11.33 -7.82 6.96
CA ASN A 76 -10.57 -8.51 7.99
C ASN A 76 -11.14 -9.93 8.16
N LEU A 77 -10.40 -10.92 7.66
CA LEU A 77 -10.83 -12.32 7.71
C LEU A 77 -10.94 -12.88 9.12
N GLY A 78 -10.12 -12.38 10.05
CA GLY A 78 -10.13 -12.80 11.45
C GLY A 78 -11.21 -12.12 12.29
N MET A 79 -11.81 -11.04 11.80
CA MET A 79 -12.80 -10.22 12.52
C MET A 79 -14.00 -9.88 11.65
N ARG A 80 -14.55 -10.87 10.95
CA ARG A 80 -15.67 -10.69 10.00
C ARG A 80 -16.95 -10.16 10.64
N ASP A 81 -17.18 -10.48 11.90
CA ASP A 81 -18.35 -10.01 12.63
C ASP A 81 -18.28 -8.51 12.95
N LYS A 82 -17.07 -7.97 13.09
CA LYS A 82 -16.83 -6.56 13.36
C LYS A 82 -16.63 -5.76 12.07
N TYR A 83 -15.89 -6.31 11.11
CA TYR A 83 -15.54 -5.66 9.85
C TYR A 83 -16.09 -6.49 8.67
N THR A 84 -17.18 -6.04 8.11
CA THR A 84 -17.98 -6.81 7.14
C THR A 84 -17.60 -6.61 5.68
N LYS A 85 -16.63 -5.74 5.39
CA LYS A 85 -16.16 -5.51 4.02
C LYS A 85 -15.55 -6.79 3.43
N THR A 86 -15.95 -7.13 2.20
CA THR A 86 -15.44 -8.28 1.46
C THR A 86 -14.46 -7.89 0.36
N TYR A 87 -13.99 -6.66 0.36
CA TYR A 87 -13.12 -6.10 -0.68
C TYR A 87 -12.02 -5.25 -0.06
N ALA A 88 -10.98 -5.00 -0.84
CA ALA A 88 -9.92 -4.04 -0.53
C ALA A 88 -9.83 -2.98 -1.63
N GLU A 89 -9.53 -1.75 -1.24
CA GLU A 89 -9.22 -0.65 -2.14
C GLU A 89 -7.81 -0.16 -1.81
N LYS A 90 -6.93 -0.23 -2.81
CA LYS A 90 -5.52 0.13 -2.66
C LYS A 90 -5.07 0.99 -3.83
N LEU A 91 -4.21 1.94 -3.55
CA LEU A 91 -3.51 2.72 -4.56
C LEU A 91 -2.06 2.25 -4.59
N LEU A 92 -1.63 1.74 -5.74
CA LEU A 92 -0.28 1.22 -5.94
C LEU A 92 0.52 2.18 -6.81
N TYR A 93 1.77 2.39 -6.44
CA TYR A 93 2.74 3.13 -7.22
C TYR A 93 3.93 2.25 -7.57
N ILE A 94 4.10 1.98 -8.86
CA ILE A 94 5.22 1.22 -9.42
C ILE A 94 5.94 2.13 -10.40
N LYS A 95 7.22 2.38 -10.17
CA LYS A 95 8.05 3.21 -11.03
C LYS A 95 8.42 2.48 -12.32
N GLU A 96 8.78 3.24 -13.34
CA GLU A 96 9.39 2.68 -14.55
C GLU A 96 10.63 1.85 -14.19
N GLY A 97 10.72 0.66 -14.76
CA GLY A 97 11.80 -0.29 -14.48
C GLY A 97 11.63 -1.11 -13.22
N GLN A 98 10.63 -0.82 -12.41
CA GLN A 98 10.31 -1.57 -11.20
C GLN A 98 9.30 -2.70 -11.51
N TYR A 99 9.45 -3.87 -10.89
CA TYR A 99 8.48 -4.95 -11.01
C TYR A 99 8.14 -5.57 -9.65
N SER A 100 7.00 -6.22 -9.59
CA SER A 100 6.55 -6.98 -8.42
C SER A 100 6.60 -8.47 -8.77
N PRO A 101 7.42 -9.29 -8.09
CA PRO A 101 7.43 -10.73 -8.30
C PRO A 101 6.08 -11.35 -7.98
N CYS A 102 5.68 -12.35 -8.74
CA CYS A 102 4.53 -13.16 -8.39
C CYS A 102 4.85 -14.04 -7.19
N THR A 103 4.22 -13.77 -6.07
CA THR A 103 4.41 -14.54 -4.82
C THR A 103 3.30 -15.56 -4.57
N PHE A 104 2.28 -15.59 -5.42
CA PHE A 104 1.14 -16.48 -5.30
C PHE A 104 1.41 -17.80 -6.03
N THR A 105 1.11 -18.92 -5.41
CA THR A 105 1.40 -20.27 -5.94
C THR A 105 0.31 -20.84 -6.86
N GLY A 106 -0.81 -20.15 -7.02
CA GLY A 106 -1.91 -20.53 -7.92
C GLY A 106 -1.98 -19.64 -9.17
N PRO A 107 -2.80 -20.01 -10.16
CA PRO A 107 -3.00 -19.18 -11.35
C PRO A 107 -3.61 -17.84 -10.96
N ARG A 108 -2.97 -16.76 -11.36
CA ARG A 108 -3.39 -15.40 -11.05
C ARG A 108 -3.13 -14.49 -12.24
N TRP A 109 -4.09 -13.65 -12.52
CA TRP A 109 -3.94 -12.63 -13.55
C TRP A 109 -3.43 -11.32 -12.93
N ARG A 110 -2.51 -10.69 -13.63
CA ARG A 110 -1.99 -9.36 -13.32
C ARG A 110 -2.17 -8.48 -14.55
N ILE A 111 -2.55 -7.23 -14.33
CA ILE A 111 -2.54 -6.23 -15.39
C ILE A 111 -1.21 -5.49 -15.30
N SER A 112 -0.43 -5.53 -16.38
CA SER A 112 0.82 -4.80 -16.49
C SER A 112 0.59 -3.30 -16.66
N SER A 113 1.63 -2.51 -16.52
CA SER A 113 1.59 -1.05 -16.77
C SER A 113 1.21 -0.69 -18.20
N THR A 114 1.31 -1.63 -19.13
CA THR A 114 0.86 -1.49 -20.53
C THR A 114 -0.62 -1.79 -20.73
N GLY A 115 -1.31 -2.23 -19.68
CA GLY A 115 -2.73 -2.62 -19.76
C GLY A 115 -2.98 -4.04 -20.24
N GLU A 116 -1.93 -4.81 -20.50
CA GLU A 116 -2.04 -6.20 -20.89
C GLU A 116 -2.18 -7.11 -19.67
N ALA A 117 -3.05 -8.12 -19.77
CA ALA A 117 -3.24 -9.12 -18.74
C ALA A 117 -2.20 -10.24 -18.88
N GLU A 118 -1.46 -10.50 -17.81
CA GLU A 118 -0.47 -11.56 -17.73
C GLU A 118 -0.85 -12.54 -16.62
N MET A 119 -0.61 -13.82 -16.84
CA MET A 119 -0.78 -14.84 -15.81
C MET A 119 0.51 -15.01 -15.02
N CYS A 120 0.41 -14.83 -13.73
CA CYS A 120 1.52 -15.05 -12.80
C CYS A 120 1.69 -16.52 -12.47
#